data_f4434346a1448ecb9db7c445749ca102
#
_entry.id   f4434346a1448ecb9db7c445749ca102
#
_cell.length_a   1.000
_cell.length_b   1.000
_cell.length_c   1.000
_cell.angle_alpha   90.00
_cell.angle_beta   90.00
_cell.angle_gamma   90.00
#
_symmetry.space_group_name_H-M   'P 1'
#
loop_
_entity.id
_entity.type
_entity.pdbx_description
1 polymer ?
#
loop_
_entity_poly.entity_id
_entity_poly.type
_entity_poly.pdbx_seq_one_letter_code
_entity_poly.pdbx_strand_id
1 'polypeptide(L)'
;MAFDYKKEYREFYLPKDRPEIVTVPPMNYIAVRGKGDPNIEDGEYQAAMGMLYGVAFTIKMSKKGNHCIEGYFDYVVPPLEGFWWQEGIEGVDFAHKDEFNWISVIRLPDFVTKEDFHWAVEEAAKKKKRDFSKAEFLTVDEGLCVQMMHIGPFDDEPRSVALMDRYIAENGYENDFSGTRLHHEIYLSDARKVPREKLRTVIRHPVRRTGR
;
A
#
# COMPACT_ATOMS: atom_id res chain seq x y z
N MET A 1 -15.83 16.26 -11.27
CA MET A 1 -14.64 15.40 -11.55
C MET A 1 -14.50 14.48 -10.35
N ALA A 2 -14.19 13.18 -10.55
CA ALA A 2 -14.00 12.27 -9.41
C ALA A 2 -12.76 12.67 -8.61
N PHE A 3 -12.84 12.58 -7.28
CA PHE A 3 -11.73 12.83 -6.38
C PHE A 3 -10.59 11.81 -6.63
N ASP A 4 -9.37 12.26 -6.83
CA ASP A 4 -8.22 11.39 -7.08
C ASP A 4 -7.19 11.56 -5.96
N TYR A 5 -7.11 10.57 -5.08
CA TYR A 5 -6.22 10.57 -3.91
C TYR A 5 -4.77 10.89 -4.27
N LYS A 6 -4.27 10.44 -5.42
CA LYS A 6 -2.90 10.73 -5.86
C LYS A 6 -2.68 12.21 -6.19
N LYS A 7 -3.74 12.90 -6.61
CA LYS A 7 -3.66 14.34 -6.97
C LYS A 7 -3.90 15.23 -5.77
N GLU A 8 -4.80 14.83 -4.89
CA GLU A 8 -5.20 15.60 -3.70
C GLU A 8 -4.16 15.48 -2.57
N TYR A 9 -3.56 14.29 -2.40
CA TYR A 9 -2.53 14.02 -1.38
C TYR A 9 -1.17 13.76 -2.03
N ARG A 10 -0.71 14.74 -2.81
CA ARG A 10 0.53 14.63 -3.60
C ARG A 10 1.76 14.34 -2.72
N GLU A 11 1.78 14.85 -1.52
CA GLU A 11 2.83 14.62 -0.51
C GLU A 11 3.00 13.14 -0.16
N PHE A 12 1.94 12.33 -0.25
CA PHE A 12 2.01 10.89 0.04
C PHE A 12 2.16 10.01 -1.19
N TYR A 13 1.66 10.46 -2.36
CA TYR A 13 1.58 9.64 -3.56
C TYR A 13 2.52 10.09 -4.69
N LEU A 14 2.98 11.31 -4.69
CA LEU A 14 3.82 11.86 -5.76
C LEU A 14 5.06 12.58 -5.20
N PRO A 15 5.84 11.93 -4.33
CA PRO A 15 7.11 12.50 -3.89
C PRO A 15 8.08 12.66 -5.06
N LYS A 16 9.18 13.36 -4.83
CA LYS A 16 10.26 13.48 -5.79
C LYS A 16 11.07 12.18 -5.88
N ASP A 17 11.88 12.06 -6.91
CA ASP A 17 12.87 10.99 -7.13
C ASP A 17 14.13 11.14 -6.24
N ARG A 18 14.00 11.81 -5.11
CA ARG A 18 15.01 12.01 -4.07
C ARG A 18 14.37 11.86 -2.71
N PRO A 19 15.12 11.42 -1.69
CA PRO A 19 14.58 11.23 -0.35
C PRO A 19 14.04 12.53 0.25
N GLU A 20 12.95 12.42 0.99
CA GLU A 20 12.35 13.48 1.79
C GLU A 20 11.70 12.91 3.05
N ILE A 21 11.66 13.68 4.12
CA ILE A 21 10.95 13.33 5.35
C ILE A 21 9.49 13.72 5.20
N VAL A 22 8.59 12.83 5.63
CA VAL A 22 7.14 13.04 5.65
C VAL A 22 6.54 12.52 6.94
N THR A 23 5.47 13.14 7.42
CA THR A 23 4.65 12.58 8.51
C THR A 23 3.32 12.12 7.91
N VAL A 24 3.08 10.81 7.97
CA VAL A 24 1.88 10.18 7.42
C VAL A 24 0.87 9.99 8.54
N PRO A 25 -0.34 10.57 8.44
CA PRO A 25 -1.38 10.37 9.43
C PRO A 25 -1.94 8.93 9.37
N PRO A 26 -2.65 8.48 10.42
CA PRO A 26 -3.36 7.22 10.37
C PRO A 26 -4.31 7.17 9.17
N MET A 27 -4.27 6.06 8.43
CA MET A 27 -5.12 5.82 7.27
C MET A 27 -5.80 4.46 7.39
N ASN A 28 -7.02 4.36 6.82
CA ASN A 28 -7.78 3.12 6.78
C ASN A 28 -7.61 2.43 5.42
N TYR A 29 -7.53 1.12 5.45
CA TYR A 29 -7.29 0.28 4.28
C TYR A 29 -8.22 -0.93 4.25
N ILE A 30 -8.52 -1.39 3.04
CA ILE A 30 -8.83 -2.80 2.80
C ILE A 30 -7.49 -3.51 2.80
N ALA A 31 -7.32 -4.59 3.58
CA ALA A 31 -6.07 -5.32 3.67
C ALA A 31 -6.27 -6.82 3.49
N VAL A 32 -5.26 -7.49 2.94
CA VAL A 32 -5.14 -8.95 2.88
C VAL A 32 -3.70 -9.30 3.19
N ARG A 33 -3.51 -10.24 4.13
CA ARG A 33 -2.18 -10.74 4.54
C ARG A 33 -1.84 -12.04 3.84
N GLY A 34 -0.56 -12.23 3.58
CA GLY A 34 -0.05 -13.47 3.04
C GLY A 34 1.47 -13.59 3.16
N LYS A 35 2.00 -14.66 2.57
CA LYS A 35 3.43 -14.97 2.59
C LYS A 35 3.87 -15.55 1.24
N GLY A 36 5.15 -15.38 0.91
CA GLY A 36 5.80 -15.97 -0.26
C GLY A 36 5.99 -14.99 -1.42
N ASP A 37 6.54 -15.51 -2.51
CA ASP A 37 6.89 -14.72 -3.70
C ASP A 37 5.63 -14.20 -4.40
N PRO A 38 5.49 -12.86 -4.55
CA PRO A 38 4.35 -12.24 -5.22
C PRO A 38 4.29 -12.53 -6.73
N ASN A 39 5.37 -13.07 -7.33
CA ASN A 39 5.44 -13.36 -8.76
C ASN A 39 4.90 -14.74 -9.14
N ILE A 40 4.52 -15.58 -8.17
CA ILE A 40 3.94 -16.90 -8.45
C ILE A 40 2.60 -16.72 -9.17
N GLU A 41 2.50 -17.29 -10.37
CA GLU A 41 1.29 -17.29 -11.16
C GLU A 41 0.18 -18.07 -10.42
N ASP A 42 -1.04 -17.52 -10.40
CA ASP A 42 -2.18 -18.03 -9.61
C ASP A 42 -1.89 -18.20 -8.10
N GLY A 43 -0.87 -17.51 -7.60
CA GLY A 43 -0.44 -17.57 -6.22
C GLY A 43 -1.32 -16.77 -5.25
N GLU A 44 -0.96 -16.84 -3.96
CA GLU A 44 -1.71 -16.19 -2.88
C GLU A 44 -1.78 -14.67 -3.05
N TYR A 45 -0.70 -14.04 -3.52
CA TYR A 45 -0.65 -12.59 -3.76
C TYR A 45 -1.64 -12.15 -4.84
N GLN A 46 -1.75 -12.90 -5.94
CA GLN A 46 -2.70 -12.61 -7.01
C GLN A 46 -4.15 -12.80 -6.56
N ALA A 47 -4.41 -13.82 -5.73
CA ALA A 47 -5.72 -14.03 -5.12
C ALA A 47 -6.09 -12.86 -4.18
N ALA A 48 -5.13 -12.36 -3.39
CA ALA A 48 -5.31 -11.20 -2.50
C ALA A 48 -5.68 -9.94 -3.29
N MET A 49 -4.98 -9.65 -4.41
CA MET A 49 -5.34 -8.53 -5.28
C MET A 49 -6.80 -8.64 -5.78
N GLY A 50 -7.25 -9.84 -6.14
CA GLY A 50 -8.63 -10.09 -6.55
C GLY A 50 -9.66 -9.76 -5.47
N MET A 51 -9.33 -10.04 -4.19
CA MET A 51 -10.15 -9.67 -3.04
C MET A 51 -10.16 -8.16 -2.81
N LEU A 52 -8.99 -7.53 -2.76
CA LEU A 52 -8.85 -6.08 -2.54
C LEU A 52 -9.67 -5.27 -3.55
N TYR A 53 -9.47 -5.52 -4.84
CA TYR A 53 -10.24 -4.83 -5.89
C TYR A 53 -11.72 -5.20 -5.88
N GLY A 54 -12.08 -6.43 -5.50
CA GLY A 54 -13.46 -6.85 -5.34
C GLY A 54 -14.21 -5.99 -4.33
N VAL A 55 -13.63 -5.79 -3.14
CA VAL A 55 -14.20 -4.94 -2.08
C VAL A 55 -14.15 -3.47 -2.48
N ALA A 56 -13.01 -2.97 -2.97
CA ALA A 56 -12.84 -1.57 -3.35
C ALA A 56 -13.87 -1.12 -4.41
N PHE A 57 -14.09 -1.93 -5.44
CA PHE A 57 -15.09 -1.64 -6.46
C PHE A 57 -16.53 -1.82 -5.96
N THR A 58 -16.78 -2.69 -5.00
CA THR A 58 -18.10 -2.82 -4.37
C THR A 58 -18.45 -1.54 -3.62
N ILE A 59 -17.52 -0.99 -2.82
CA ILE A 59 -17.66 0.30 -2.14
C ILE A 59 -17.86 1.43 -3.16
N LYS A 60 -16.99 1.52 -4.17
CA LYS A 60 -17.09 2.56 -5.21
C LYS A 60 -18.43 2.54 -5.93
N MET A 61 -19.01 1.38 -6.15
CA MET A 61 -20.26 1.22 -6.89
C MET A 61 -21.50 1.22 -5.99
N SER A 62 -21.37 1.39 -4.67
CA SER A 62 -22.50 1.43 -3.70
C SER A 62 -23.57 2.43 -4.11
N LYS A 63 -23.18 3.59 -4.65
CA LYS A 63 -24.09 4.64 -5.16
C LYS A 63 -25.06 4.18 -6.25
N LYS A 64 -24.78 3.06 -6.92
CA LYS A 64 -25.65 2.48 -7.96
C LYS A 64 -26.55 1.36 -7.43
N GLY A 65 -26.38 0.98 -6.17
CA GLY A 65 -27.13 -0.06 -5.49
C GLY A 65 -28.10 0.51 -4.45
N ASN A 66 -28.56 -0.37 -3.57
CA ASN A 66 -29.47 -0.01 -2.49
C ASN A 66 -28.75 0.34 -1.18
N HIS A 67 -27.42 0.30 -1.16
CA HIS A 67 -26.60 0.64 0.00
C HIS A 67 -26.01 2.04 -0.19
N CYS A 68 -26.57 3.01 0.53
CA CYS A 68 -26.06 4.38 0.53
C CYS A 68 -25.06 4.56 1.67
N ILE A 69 -23.80 4.79 1.33
CA ILE A 69 -22.78 5.14 2.32
C ILE A 69 -22.89 6.64 2.62
N GLU A 70 -23.01 6.99 3.89
CA GLU A 70 -23.09 8.39 4.32
C GLU A 70 -21.81 9.15 3.96
N GLY A 71 -21.94 10.39 3.50
CA GLY A 71 -20.78 11.20 3.08
C GLY A 71 -20.12 10.76 1.78
N TYR A 72 -20.70 9.79 1.05
CA TYR A 72 -20.12 9.32 -0.21
C TYR A 72 -19.91 10.45 -1.23
N PHE A 73 -18.72 10.53 -1.78
CA PHE A 73 -18.40 11.32 -2.97
C PHE A 73 -17.74 10.44 -4.04
N ASP A 74 -17.83 10.82 -5.31
CA ASP A 74 -17.22 10.04 -6.39
C ASP A 74 -15.70 10.18 -6.39
N TYR A 75 -14.97 9.06 -6.40
CA TYR A 75 -13.52 9.00 -6.30
C TYR A 75 -12.91 8.00 -7.26
N VAL A 76 -11.63 8.14 -7.55
CA VAL A 76 -10.83 7.12 -8.22
C VAL A 76 -10.34 6.14 -7.16
N VAL A 77 -10.50 4.84 -7.38
CA VAL A 77 -9.95 3.82 -6.46
C VAL A 77 -8.46 4.09 -6.28
N PRO A 78 -7.98 4.25 -5.03
CA PRO A 78 -6.57 4.47 -4.76
C PRO A 78 -5.67 3.36 -5.33
N PRO A 79 -4.38 3.61 -5.50
CA PRO A 79 -3.45 2.59 -5.97
C PRO A 79 -3.40 1.37 -5.04
N LEU A 80 -2.93 0.26 -5.56
CA LEU A 80 -2.49 -0.87 -4.76
C LEU A 80 -1.23 -0.45 -4.00
N GLU A 81 -1.14 -0.85 -2.75
CA GLU A 81 0.00 -0.60 -1.87
C GLU A 81 0.38 -1.93 -1.19
N GLY A 82 1.60 -2.06 -0.70
CA GLY A 82 2.07 -3.25 0.00
C GLY A 82 3.01 -2.91 1.15
N PHE A 83 2.78 -3.52 2.31
CA PHE A 83 3.71 -3.53 3.43
C PHE A 83 4.45 -4.87 3.42
N TRP A 84 5.79 -4.81 3.50
CA TRP A 84 6.65 -5.97 3.31
C TRP A 84 7.63 -6.13 4.46
N TRP A 85 7.91 -7.37 4.83
CA TRP A 85 8.96 -7.70 5.81
C TRP A 85 9.40 -9.16 5.66
N GLN A 86 10.53 -9.47 6.22
CA GLN A 86 11.06 -10.83 6.39
C GLN A 86 11.50 -11.02 7.83
N GLU A 87 11.36 -12.22 8.36
CA GLU A 87 11.72 -12.52 9.74
C GLU A 87 13.25 -12.38 9.93
N GLY A 88 13.65 -11.62 10.95
CA GLY A 88 15.06 -11.42 11.30
C GLY A 88 15.85 -10.48 10.38
N ILE A 89 15.18 -9.80 9.45
CA ILE A 89 15.78 -8.84 8.52
C ILE A 89 15.17 -7.46 8.77
N GLU A 90 16.00 -6.42 8.83
CA GLU A 90 15.54 -5.03 8.82
C GLU A 90 15.32 -4.59 7.37
N GLY A 91 14.09 -4.18 7.04
CA GLY A 91 13.68 -3.92 5.67
C GLY A 91 13.31 -5.19 4.89
N VAL A 92 13.75 -5.32 3.66
CA VAL A 92 13.49 -6.47 2.78
C VAL A 92 14.72 -6.90 1.99
N ASP A 93 14.90 -8.21 1.83
CA ASP A 93 15.90 -8.83 0.95
C ASP A 93 15.23 -9.39 -0.31
N PHE A 94 15.42 -8.71 -1.42
CA PHE A 94 14.82 -9.07 -2.72
C PHE A 94 15.41 -10.35 -3.33
N ALA A 95 16.50 -10.91 -2.77
CA ALA A 95 17.07 -12.17 -3.23
C ALA A 95 16.27 -13.39 -2.74
N HIS A 96 15.51 -13.25 -1.64
CA HIS A 96 14.75 -14.32 -0.99
C HIS A 96 13.25 -13.99 -0.93
N LYS A 97 12.62 -13.83 -2.10
CA LYS A 97 11.20 -13.42 -2.22
C LYS A 97 10.21 -14.45 -1.68
N ASP A 98 10.58 -15.71 -1.62
CA ASP A 98 9.80 -16.79 -1.01
C ASP A 98 9.65 -16.66 0.51
N GLU A 99 10.50 -15.87 1.15
CA GLU A 99 10.45 -15.55 2.57
C GLU A 99 9.66 -14.28 2.88
N PHE A 100 9.18 -13.56 1.88
CA PHE A 100 8.39 -12.36 2.09
C PHE A 100 7.12 -12.66 2.87
N ASN A 101 6.89 -11.85 3.91
CA ASN A 101 5.56 -11.64 4.47
C ASN A 101 5.04 -10.32 3.93
N TRP A 102 3.76 -10.24 3.65
CA TRP A 102 3.17 -9.04 3.09
C TRP A 102 1.75 -8.76 3.58
N ILE A 103 1.40 -7.49 3.58
CA ILE A 103 0.04 -6.99 3.72
C ILE A 103 -0.24 -6.15 2.48
N SER A 104 -0.98 -6.70 1.53
CA SER A 104 -1.44 -5.92 0.38
C SER A 104 -2.66 -5.11 0.75
N VAL A 105 -2.69 -3.84 0.35
CA VAL A 105 -3.73 -2.91 0.78
C VAL A 105 -4.21 -2.00 -0.35
N ILE A 106 -5.45 -1.51 -0.20
CA ILE A 106 -5.98 -0.36 -0.96
C ILE A 106 -6.58 0.60 0.06
N ARG A 107 -6.16 1.87 0.03
CA ARG A 107 -6.69 2.90 0.93
C ARG A 107 -8.20 3.02 0.79
N LEU A 108 -8.90 3.09 1.94
CA LEU A 108 -10.31 3.40 2.02
C LEU A 108 -10.52 4.92 2.06
N PRO A 109 -11.56 5.45 1.38
CA PRO A 109 -12.04 6.79 1.64
C PRO A 109 -12.45 6.98 3.10
N ASP A 110 -12.23 8.19 3.64
CA ASP A 110 -12.47 8.49 5.05
C ASP A 110 -13.94 8.37 5.47
N PHE A 111 -14.87 8.40 4.50
CA PHE A 111 -16.30 8.19 4.76
C PHE A 111 -16.68 6.72 4.95
N VAL A 112 -15.79 5.76 4.69
CA VAL A 112 -16.10 4.33 4.80
C VAL A 112 -15.96 3.88 6.24
N THR A 113 -17.06 3.46 6.84
CA THR A 113 -17.08 2.86 8.18
C THR A 113 -16.70 1.38 8.15
N LYS A 114 -16.47 0.77 9.33
CA LYS A 114 -16.28 -0.68 9.43
C LYS A 114 -17.53 -1.46 9.00
N GLU A 115 -18.69 -0.92 9.26
CA GLU A 115 -19.98 -1.50 8.87
C GLU A 115 -20.13 -1.51 7.34
N ASP A 116 -19.78 -0.40 6.66
CA ASP A 116 -19.77 -0.32 5.20
C ASP A 116 -18.76 -1.29 4.58
N PHE A 117 -17.60 -1.43 5.22
CA PHE A 117 -16.59 -2.40 4.80
C PHE A 117 -17.11 -3.83 4.91
N HIS A 118 -17.71 -4.23 6.03
CA HIS A 118 -18.27 -5.57 6.21
C HIS A 118 -19.36 -5.86 5.19
N TRP A 119 -20.28 -4.90 4.97
CA TRP A 119 -21.27 -5.01 3.91
C TRP A 119 -20.60 -5.24 2.54
N ALA A 120 -19.54 -4.48 2.22
CA ALA A 120 -18.87 -4.60 0.93
C ALA A 120 -18.18 -5.94 0.73
N VAL A 121 -17.60 -6.52 1.81
CA VAL A 121 -17.01 -7.86 1.79
C VAL A 121 -18.07 -8.91 1.48
N GLU A 122 -19.21 -8.90 2.20
CA GLU A 122 -20.31 -9.83 1.97
C GLU A 122 -20.89 -9.71 0.55
N GLU A 123 -21.10 -8.49 0.09
CA GLU A 123 -21.66 -8.21 -1.23
C GLU A 123 -20.68 -8.63 -2.36
N ALA A 124 -19.37 -8.38 -2.17
CA ALA A 124 -18.34 -8.84 -3.10
C ALA A 124 -18.29 -10.37 -3.17
N ALA A 125 -18.36 -11.05 -2.02
CA ALA A 125 -18.36 -12.51 -1.95
C ALA A 125 -19.58 -13.11 -2.68
N LYS A 126 -20.77 -12.55 -2.45
CA LYS A 126 -22.02 -12.96 -3.16
C LYS A 126 -21.90 -12.78 -4.67
N LYS A 127 -21.47 -11.61 -5.13
CA LYS A 127 -21.35 -11.29 -6.57
C LYS A 127 -20.29 -12.11 -7.29
N LYS A 128 -19.15 -12.31 -6.65
CA LYS A 128 -18.01 -13.03 -7.25
C LYS A 128 -18.08 -14.54 -7.04
N LYS A 129 -18.95 -15.02 -6.16
CA LYS A 129 -19.06 -16.43 -5.72
C LYS A 129 -17.69 -16.99 -5.26
N ARG A 130 -16.96 -16.21 -4.48
CA ARG A 130 -15.64 -16.53 -3.93
C ARG A 130 -15.59 -16.16 -2.45
N ASP A 131 -14.65 -16.77 -1.75
CA ASP A 131 -14.36 -16.41 -0.37
C ASP A 131 -13.58 -15.07 -0.28
N PHE A 132 -14.05 -14.18 0.57
CA PHE A 132 -13.45 -12.88 0.88
C PHE A 132 -13.13 -12.75 2.38
N SER A 133 -13.18 -13.84 3.13
CA SER A 133 -12.99 -13.85 4.59
C SER A 133 -11.61 -13.35 5.05
N LYS A 134 -10.61 -13.41 4.16
CA LYS A 134 -9.27 -12.87 4.43
C LYS A 134 -9.16 -11.35 4.31
N ALA A 135 -10.19 -10.66 3.78
CA ALA A 135 -10.20 -9.21 3.69
C ALA A 135 -10.48 -8.61 5.08
N GLU A 136 -9.63 -7.68 5.52
CA GLU A 136 -9.75 -7.00 6.81
C GLU A 136 -9.79 -5.48 6.65
N PHE A 137 -10.44 -4.79 7.60
CA PHE A 137 -10.36 -3.34 7.77
C PHE A 137 -9.14 -3.05 8.65
N LEU A 138 -8.12 -2.44 8.07
CA LEU A 138 -6.86 -2.17 8.74
C LEU A 138 -6.64 -0.66 8.86
N THR A 139 -6.35 -0.18 10.07
CA THR A 139 -5.84 1.19 10.29
C THR A 139 -4.33 1.11 10.48
N VAL A 140 -3.58 1.87 9.69
CA VAL A 140 -2.12 1.96 9.80
C VAL A 140 -1.74 3.39 10.16
N ASP A 141 -0.94 3.54 11.20
CA ASP A 141 -0.29 4.79 11.60
C ASP A 141 1.22 4.68 11.31
N GLU A 142 1.63 5.21 10.16
CA GLU A 142 3.05 5.17 9.78
C GLU A 142 3.86 6.28 10.49
N GLY A 143 3.23 7.41 10.85
CA GLY A 143 3.89 8.50 11.53
C GLY A 143 5.05 9.11 10.72
N LEU A 144 6.21 9.29 11.36
CA LEU A 144 7.39 9.89 10.73
C LEU A 144 8.10 8.88 9.83
N CYS A 145 8.27 9.24 8.55
CA CYS A 145 8.86 8.38 7.53
C CYS A 145 9.86 9.15 6.65
N VAL A 146 10.75 8.43 6.00
CA VAL A 146 11.45 8.86 4.80
C VAL A 146 10.79 8.22 3.59
N GLN A 147 10.67 8.95 2.48
CA GLN A 147 10.12 8.43 1.23
C GLN A 147 10.82 8.99 0.01
N MET A 148 10.69 8.28 -1.11
CA MET A 148 11.05 8.79 -2.43
C MET A 148 10.29 8.06 -3.54
N MET A 149 10.28 8.65 -4.74
CA MET A 149 9.83 7.96 -5.95
C MET A 149 10.95 7.08 -6.50
N HIS A 150 10.73 5.78 -6.56
CA HIS A 150 11.53 4.86 -7.35
C HIS A 150 11.00 4.83 -8.80
N ILE A 151 11.91 4.91 -9.77
CA ILE A 151 11.58 4.77 -11.21
C ILE A 151 12.43 3.65 -11.75
N GLY A 152 11.79 2.56 -12.18
CA GLY A 152 12.46 1.36 -12.68
C GLY A 152 11.82 0.06 -12.21
N PRO A 153 12.47 -1.08 -12.51
CA PRO A 153 12.06 -2.39 -12.04
C PRO A 153 12.12 -2.49 -10.51
N PHE A 154 11.23 -3.28 -9.91
CA PHE A 154 11.24 -3.53 -8.47
C PHE A 154 12.58 -4.10 -7.98
N ASP A 155 13.26 -4.92 -8.80
CA ASP A 155 14.57 -5.50 -8.46
C ASP A 155 15.69 -4.43 -8.33
N ASP A 156 15.46 -3.19 -8.81
CA ASP A 156 16.39 -2.06 -8.69
C ASP A 156 16.07 -1.16 -7.46
N GLU A 157 15.03 -1.45 -6.69
CA GLU A 157 14.65 -0.69 -5.48
C GLU A 157 15.75 -0.58 -4.43
N PRO A 158 16.65 -1.58 -4.23
CA PRO A 158 17.77 -1.44 -3.32
C PRO A 158 18.62 -0.19 -3.54
N ARG A 159 18.69 0.32 -4.78
CA ARG A 159 19.40 1.58 -5.09
C ARG A 159 18.71 2.79 -4.47
N SER A 160 17.39 2.82 -4.52
CA SER A 160 16.58 3.89 -3.90
C SER A 160 16.60 3.80 -2.38
N VAL A 161 16.53 2.59 -1.83
CA VAL A 161 16.68 2.35 -0.38
C VAL A 161 18.05 2.85 0.11
N ALA A 162 19.15 2.55 -0.56
CA ALA A 162 20.48 3.04 -0.20
C ALA A 162 20.58 4.58 -0.23
N LEU A 163 19.84 5.26 -1.12
CA LEU A 163 19.75 6.72 -1.11
C LEU A 163 18.97 7.24 0.11
N MET A 164 17.89 6.56 0.47
CA MET A 164 17.11 6.91 1.67
C MET A 164 17.93 6.72 2.94
N ASP A 165 18.65 5.59 3.08
CA ASP A 165 19.50 5.30 4.24
C ASP A 165 20.60 6.35 4.42
N ARG A 166 21.27 6.73 3.33
CA ARG A 166 22.27 7.79 3.37
C ARG A 166 21.64 9.11 3.82
N TYR A 167 20.51 9.47 3.23
CA TYR A 167 19.82 10.71 3.55
C TYR A 167 19.42 10.80 5.02
N ILE A 168 18.84 9.75 5.59
CA ILE A 168 18.43 9.74 7.00
C ILE A 168 19.64 9.86 7.92
N ALA A 169 20.75 9.14 7.66
CA ALA A 169 21.97 9.22 8.44
C ALA A 169 22.57 10.64 8.43
N GLU A 170 22.61 11.31 7.27
CA GLU A 170 23.13 12.67 7.11
C GLU A 170 22.25 13.74 7.79
N ASN A 171 20.95 13.44 8.01
CA ASN A 171 19.97 14.39 8.55
C ASN A 171 19.55 14.09 10.01
N GLY A 172 20.24 13.20 10.72
CA GLY A 172 20.00 12.91 12.13
C GLY A 172 18.75 12.05 12.37
N TYR A 173 18.48 11.13 11.47
CA TYR A 173 17.46 10.10 11.59
C TYR A 173 18.05 8.71 11.49
N GLU A 174 17.33 7.74 11.95
CA GLU A 174 17.62 6.31 11.80
C GLU A 174 16.32 5.55 11.45
N ASN A 175 16.45 4.38 10.84
CA ASN A 175 15.32 3.50 10.57
C ASN A 175 14.62 3.10 11.87
N ASP A 176 13.30 2.94 11.82
CA ASP A 176 12.46 2.60 12.97
C ASP A 176 11.46 1.49 12.61
N PHE A 177 11.97 0.46 11.96
CA PHE A 177 11.18 -0.72 11.63
C PHE A 177 10.71 -1.46 12.88
N SER A 178 9.48 -1.95 12.85
CA SER A 178 8.88 -2.73 13.93
C SER A 178 7.79 -3.64 13.38
N GLY A 179 7.12 -4.43 14.23
CA GLY A 179 5.99 -5.27 13.82
C GLY A 179 4.78 -4.52 13.26
N THR A 180 4.73 -3.19 13.40
CA THR A 180 3.65 -2.33 12.90
C THR A 180 4.12 -1.23 11.96
N ARG A 181 5.43 -1.03 11.83
CA ARG A 181 6.05 -0.02 10.97
C ARG A 181 7.01 -0.71 10.02
N LEU A 182 6.58 -0.92 8.79
CA LEU A 182 7.18 -1.84 7.82
C LEU A 182 7.71 -1.08 6.60
N HIS A 183 8.46 -1.77 5.74
CA HIS A 183 8.74 -1.30 4.39
C HIS A 183 7.45 -1.19 3.61
N HIS A 184 7.17 -0.02 3.04
CA HIS A 184 5.93 0.29 2.36
C HIS A 184 6.18 0.69 0.92
N GLU A 185 5.47 0.06 0.00
CA GLU A 185 5.49 0.34 -1.44
C GLU A 185 4.11 0.77 -1.93
N ILE A 186 4.05 1.84 -2.73
CA ILE A 186 2.81 2.34 -3.35
C ILE A 186 2.97 2.26 -4.87
N TYR A 187 2.19 1.42 -5.53
CA TYR A 187 2.33 1.10 -6.95
C TYR A 187 1.54 2.07 -7.82
N LEU A 188 2.22 3.06 -8.41
CA LEU A 188 1.58 4.09 -9.25
C LEU A 188 1.43 3.67 -10.71
N SER A 189 2.14 2.64 -11.13
CA SER A 189 2.13 2.10 -12.47
C SER A 189 1.56 0.69 -12.50
N ASP A 190 0.76 0.38 -13.52
CA ASP A 190 0.35 -1.00 -13.81
C ASP A 190 1.48 -1.70 -14.57
N ALA A 191 2.20 -2.62 -13.92
CA ALA A 191 3.33 -3.34 -14.50
C ALA A 191 2.98 -4.18 -15.75
N ARG A 192 1.69 -4.44 -15.98
CA ARG A 192 1.22 -5.12 -17.20
C ARG A 192 1.12 -4.19 -18.40
N LYS A 193 1.13 -2.87 -18.19
CA LYS A 193 0.88 -1.84 -19.23
C LYS A 193 2.05 -0.90 -19.44
N VAL A 194 2.90 -0.76 -18.43
CA VAL A 194 4.01 0.19 -18.45
C VAL A 194 5.33 -0.59 -18.58
N PRO A 195 6.24 -0.17 -19.48
CA PRO A 195 7.57 -0.77 -19.56
C PRO A 195 8.29 -0.76 -18.22
N ARG A 196 9.03 -1.82 -17.89
CA ARG A 196 9.65 -2.02 -16.57
C ARG A 196 10.52 -0.84 -16.13
N GLU A 197 11.27 -0.25 -17.04
CA GLU A 197 12.15 0.89 -16.79
C GLU A 197 11.40 2.21 -16.51
N LYS A 198 10.09 2.24 -16.70
CA LYS A 198 9.20 3.40 -16.46
C LYS A 198 8.21 3.16 -15.32
N LEU A 199 8.31 2.05 -14.64
CA LEU A 199 7.48 1.79 -13.46
C LEU A 199 7.77 2.85 -12.41
N ARG A 200 6.75 3.22 -11.65
CA ARG A 200 6.82 4.22 -10.60
C ARG A 200 6.24 3.64 -9.32
N THR A 201 7.08 3.57 -8.30
CA THR A 201 6.73 3.09 -6.96
C THR A 201 7.16 4.14 -5.95
N VAL A 202 6.28 4.52 -5.02
CA VAL A 202 6.75 5.24 -3.84
C VAL A 202 7.29 4.22 -2.86
N ILE A 203 8.55 4.36 -2.44
CA ILE A 203 9.13 3.59 -1.35
C ILE A 203 9.10 4.46 -0.11
N ARG A 204 8.65 3.90 1.02
CA ARG A 204 8.54 4.59 2.29
C ARG A 204 9.04 3.71 3.43
N HIS A 205 9.90 4.27 4.28
CA HIS A 205 10.42 3.61 5.48
C HIS A 205 10.11 4.43 6.72
N PRO A 206 9.74 3.78 7.83
CA PRO A 206 9.57 4.45 9.10
C PRO A 206 10.93 4.91 9.64
N VAL A 207 10.96 6.11 10.20
CA VAL A 207 12.18 6.67 10.81
C VAL A 207 11.88 7.30 12.15
N ARG A 208 12.93 7.44 12.97
CA ARG A 208 12.92 8.26 14.18
C ARG A 208 14.14 9.19 14.20
N ARG A 209 14.08 10.23 14.98
CA ARG A 209 15.23 11.08 15.23
C ARG A 209 16.26 10.31 16.06
N THR A 210 17.53 10.39 15.68
CA THR A 210 18.61 9.91 16.53
C THR A 210 18.59 10.74 17.83
N GLY A 211 18.55 10.09 18.98
CA GLY A 211 18.69 10.76 20.27
C GLY A 211 20.04 11.47 20.34
N ARG A 212 20.01 12.78 20.58
CA ARG A 212 21.19 13.52 21.01
C ARG A 212 21.39 13.33 22.49
#